data_ed62212a682064c2be70851c50f3ec34
#
_entry.id   ed62212a682064c2be70851c50f3ec34
#
_cell.length_a   1.000
_cell.length_b   1.000
_cell.length_c   1.000
_cell.angle_alpha   90.00
_cell.angle_beta   90.00
_cell.angle_gamma   90.00
#
_symmetry.space_group_name_H-M   'P 1'
#
loop_
_entity.id
_entity.type
_entity.pdbx_description
1 polymer ?
#
loop_
_entity_poly.entity_id
_entity_poly.type
_entity_poly.pdbx_seq_one_letter_code
_entity_poly.pdbx_strand_id
1 'polypeptide(L)'
;MEADNDSKYRVPGNCLNVTYRFVKDDNPIFYRTKYLNELLREADTSIVGLWDTDVIVPNDQIDCSIADIRNGKAVMSFPYDGHFNFCSMEDSFIFRDNRLIEFLKEKKHSDCFIHSVGGAFLVHKDNYLEAGGENEHFYGWGMEDLERVKRMEILGLPVSRVTGALYHLFHYRYENSRFYSSRLEKESREEFLKVCGMYKDQLKHYIQTWKDVALEYENRVYLPSEMHVRSPFLANYFCLMESYHLAFVIIAKNASSHLRNVLASSLYGFYPNQGGAHSLVGYDDASPYLCPVSKMQEKEKESGKMVKFAVWRDPVERLVSCYKHFCLEKANRFYFRYLALFEDNSFDRFMEFVRFELGKSNPVYQDEHIRRQSDYYRPEDVDYIVPIHKLNQFLEEHGVPVLKKSANETSVGFRLTDRNHIEEIKELYKADYKIKLTY
;
A
#
# COMPACT_ATOMS: atom_id res chain seq x y z
N MET A 1 7.09 6.97 22.41
CA MET A 1 7.91 5.73 22.46
C MET A 1 8.49 5.49 21.08
N GLU A 2 9.73 5.04 21.00
CA GLU A 2 10.37 4.54 19.79
C GLU A 2 10.71 3.07 20.01
N ALA A 3 10.31 2.19 19.10
CA ALA A 3 10.69 0.77 19.13
C ALA A 3 11.43 0.47 17.82
N ASP A 4 12.71 0.18 17.92
CA ASP A 4 13.60 -0.04 16.78
C ASP A 4 14.87 -0.80 17.26
N ASN A 5 15.69 -1.26 16.33
CA ASN A 5 16.97 -1.88 16.67
C ASN A 5 17.95 -0.89 17.32
N ASP A 6 17.92 0.39 16.91
CA ASP A 6 18.75 1.46 17.45
C ASP A 6 17.93 2.74 17.67
N SER A 7 18.24 3.49 18.72
CA SER A 7 17.60 4.79 18.98
C SER A 7 18.04 5.84 17.96
N LYS A 8 17.08 6.38 17.22
CA LYS A 8 17.28 7.36 16.15
C LYS A 8 16.79 8.75 16.54
N TYR A 9 15.79 8.84 17.43
CA TYR A 9 15.17 10.09 17.83
C TYR A 9 15.86 10.73 19.04
N ARG A 10 15.97 12.05 19.00
CA ARG A 10 16.42 12.84 20.15
C ARG A 10 15.39 13.91 20.48
N VAL A 11 14.91 13.91 21.70
CA VAL A 11 13.98 14.96 22.16
C VAL A 11 14.69 16.32 22.12
N PRO A 12 14.12 17.32 21.41
CA PRO A 12 14.68 18.67 21.45
C PRO A 12 14.65 19.23 22.89
N GLY A 13 15.73 19.89 23.31
CA GLY A 13 15.90 20.37 24.68
C GLY A 13 14.87 21.41 25.18
N ASN A 14 14.07 21.96 24.28
CA ASN A 14 12.98 22.89 24.58
C ASN A 14 11.60 22.23 24.71
N CYS A 15 11.50 20.92 24.57
CA CYS A 15 10.26 20.14 24.71
C CYS A 15 10.06 19.68 26.16
N LEU A 16 9.52 20.53 27.01
CA LEU A 16 9.34 20.25 28.44
C LEU A 16 8.26 19.20 28.76
N ASN A 17 7.31 18.97 27.87
CA ASN A 17 6.16 18.09 28.08
C ASN A 17 6.22 16.80 27.27
N VAL A 18 7.42 16.38 26.88
CA VAL A 18 7.64 15.14 26.12
C VAL A 18 8.36 14.12 26.97
N THR A 19 7.71 13.00 27.22
CA THR A 19 8.37 11.81 27.78
C THR A 19 8.76 10.89 26.64
N TYR A 20 10.05 10.66 26.49
CA TYR A 20 10.59 9.76 25.48
C TYR A 20 11.01 8.44 26.10
N ARG A 21 10.63 7.34 25.48
CA ARG A 21 11.08 5.99 25.83
C ARG A 21 11.54 5.27 24.57
N PHE A 22 12.75 4.71 24.62
CA PHE A 22 13.25 3.80 23.62
C PHE A 22 13.06 2.36 24.08
N VAL A 23 12.58 1.52 23.18
CA VAL A 23 12.46 0.07 23.37
C VAL A 23 13.29 -0.58 22.27
N LYS A 24 14.30 -1.36 22.64
CA LYS A 24 15.04 -2.13 21.65
C LYS A 24 14.14 -3.24 21.13
N ASP A 25 13.90 -3.22 19.84
CA ASP A 25 13.11 -4.24 19.14
C ASP A 25 13.78 -4.57 17.80
N ASP A 26 14.35 -5.76 17.74
CA ASP A 26 15.02 -6.26 16.54
C ASP A 26 14.04 -6.99 15.59
N ASN A 27 12.73 -7.01 15.90
CA ASN A 27 11.71 -7.65 15.09
C ASN A 27 11.46 -6.82 13.81
N PRO A 28 11.45 -7.45 12.63
CA PRO A 28 11.19 -6.74 11.38
C PRO A 28 9.76 -6.21 11.26
N ILE A 29 8.84 -6.69 12.10
CA ILE A 29 7.44 -6.30 12.12
C ILE A 29 7.17 -5.41 13.32
N PHE A 30 6.75 -4.18 13.06
CA PHE A 30 6.41 -3.23 14.11
C PHE A 30 5.07 -3.59 14.78
N TYR A 31 5.11 -3.90 16.06
CA TYR A 31 3.96 -4.32 16.84
C TYR A 31 3.20 -3.13 17.47
N ARG A 32 2.55 -2.34 16.61
CA ARG A 32 1.90 -1.07 16.97
C ARG A 32 0.88 -1.21 18.11
N THR A 33 0.00 -2.21 18.03
CA THR A 33 -1.07 -2.41 19.01
C THR A 33 -0.55 -2.69 20.42
N LYS A 34 0.52 -3.49 20.56
CA LYS A 34 1.21 -3.72 21.83
C LYS A 34 1.75 -2.42 22.43
N TYR A 35 2.52 -1.67 21.63
CA TYR A 35 3.15 -0.44 22.12
C TYR A 35 2.14 0.65 22.46
N LEU A 36 1.03 0.74 21.74
CA LEU A 36 -0.06 1.63 22.08
C LEU A 36 -0.74 1.24 23.39
N ASN A 37 -0.93 -0.06 23.64
CA ASN A 37 -1.48 -0.54 24.92
C ASN A 37 -0.54 -0.26 26.10
N GLU A 38 0.77 -0.39 25.94
CA GLU A 38 1.74 -0.03 26.95
C GLU A 38 1.64 1.46 27.29
N LEU A 39 1.68 2.33 26.29
CA LEU A 39 1.55 3.79 26.47
C LEU A 39 0.17 4.17 27.09
N LEU A 40 -0.88 3.51 26.67
CA LEU A 40 -2.21 3.75 27.20
C LEU A 40 -2.32 3.40 28.71
N ARG A 41 -1.68 2.32 29.14
CA ARG A 41 -1.63 1.94 30.58
C ARG A 41 -0.78 2.92 31.40
N GLU A 42 0.31 3.43 30.82
CA GLU A 42 1.21 4.38 31.48
C GLU A 42 0.63 5.80 31.60
N ALA A 43 -0.31 6.17 30.74
CA ALA A 43 -0.92 7.50 30.79
C ALA A 43 -1.63 7.74 32.14
N ASP A 44 -1.41 8.90 32.73
CA ASP A 44 -1.96 9.31 34.04
C ASP A 44 -3.25 10.15 33.93
N THR A 45 -3.72 10.40 32.70
CA THR A 45 -4.92 11.19 32.42
C THR A 45 -6.12 10.30 32.10
N SER A 46 -7.33 10.78 32.39
CA SER A 46 -8.58 10.06 32.09
C SER A 46 -8.96 10.08 30.60
N ILE A 47 -8.45 11.04 29.84
CA ILE A 47 -8.63 11.14 28.39
C ILE A 47 -7.25 11.03 27.75
N VAL A 48 -7.10 10.11 26.82
CA VAL A 48 -5.85 9.85 26.11
C VAL A 48 -6.07 9.93 24.61
N GLY A 49 -5.17 10.62 23.92
CA GLY A 49 -5.10 10.60 22.46
C GLY A 49 -4.11 9.54 21.97
N LEU A 50 -4.57 8.66 21.10
CA LEU A 50 -3.71 7.76 20.34
C LEU A 50 -3.50 8.37 18.96
N TRP A 51 -2.22 8.57 18.59
CA TRP A 51 -1.89 9.50 17.52
C TRP A 51 -0.70 9.05 16.69
N ASP A 52 -0.83 9.08 15.38
CA ASP A 52 0.30 8.86 14.48
C ASP A 52 1.16 10.14 14.40
N THR A 53 2.48 9.99 14.46
CA THR A 53 3.41 11.12 14.64
C THR A 53 3.48 12.08 13.45
N ASP A 54 2.91 11.72 12.32
CA ASP A 54 2.84 12.46 11.06
C ASP A 54 1.44 13.01 10.75
N VAL A 55 0.55 12.93 11.74
CA VAL A 55 -0.84 13.39 11.62
C VAL A 55 -1.04 14.73 12.31
N ILE A 56 -1.64 15.67 11.59
CA ILE A 56 -1.97 17.02 12.05
C ILE A 56 -3.49 17.20 12.04
N VAL A 57 -4.01 17.68 13.17
CA VAL A 57 -5.43 18.01 13.34
C VAL A 57 -5.52 19.40 13.95
N PRO A 58 -6.47 20.26 13.53
CA PRO A 58 -6.71 21.55 14.16
C PRO A 58 -7.04 21.45 15.67
N ASN A 59 -6.52 22.35 16.46
CA ASN A 59 -6.69 22.31 17.92
C ASN A 59 -8.18 22.40 18.35
N ASP A 60 -8.98 23.19 17.66
CA ASP A 60 -10.42 23.32 17.91
C ASP A 60 -11.15 21.96 17.73
N GLN A 61 -10.75 21.15 16.78
CA GLN A 61 -11.28 19.81 16.59
C GLN A 61 -10.88 18.86 17.74
N ILE A 62 -9.64 18.99 18.24
CA ILE A 62 -9.15 18.24 19.41
C ILE A 62 -9.94 18.62 20.65
N ASP A 63 -10.12 19.93 20.89
CA ASP A 63 -10.89 20.44 22.04
C ASP A 63 -12.36 19.97 22.01
N CYS A 64 -12.97 19.95 20.84
CA CYS A 64 -14.32 19.39 20.66
C CYS A 64 -14.37 17.88 20.99
N SER A 65 -13.39 17.11 20.53
CA SER A 65 -13.30 15.67 20.85
C SER A 65 -13.12 15.43 22.35
N ILE A 66 -12.28 16.22 23.01
CA ILE A 66 -12.10 16.16 24.48
C ILE A 66 -13.42 16.49 25.18
N ALA A 67 -14.13 17.51 24.72
CA ALA A 67 -15.43 17.90 25.30
C ALA A 67 -16.49 16.81 25.13
N ASP A 68 -16.56 16.15 23.98
CA ASP A 68 -17.46 15.03 23.72
C ASP A 68 -17.24 13.88 24.73
N ILE A 69 -15.99 13.53 24.99
CA ILE A 69 -15.64 12.47 25.96
C ILE A 69 -15.92 12.93 27.40
N ARG A 70 -15.50 14.15 27.76
CA ARG A 70 -15.66 14.69 29.10
C ARG A 70 -17.13 14.83 29.52
N ASN A 71 -17.99 15.14 28.58
CA ASN A 71 -19.44 15.26 28.78
C ASN A 71 -20.17 13.92 28.68
N GLY A 72 -19.47 12.81 28.53
CA GLY A 72 -20.05 11.45 28.42
C GLY A 72 -20.80 11.18 27.12
N LYS A 73 -20.64 12.03 26.11
CA LYS A 73 -21.25 11.85 24.78
C LYS A 73 -20.58 10.73 24.01
N ALA A 74 -19.28 10.49 24.26
CA ALA A 74 -18.50 9.45 23.60
C ALA A 74 -17.52 8.78 24.57
N VAL A 75 -17.22 7.51 24.34
CA VAL A 75 -16.09 6.77 24.91
C VAL A 75 -14.86 6.92 24.02
N MET A 76 -15.09 6.99 22.71
CA MET A 76 -14.07 7.25 21.69
C MET A 76 -14.54 8.38 20.77
N SER A 77 -13.65 9.31 20.46
CA SER A 77 -13.93 10.45 19.60
C SER A 77 -12.81 10.62 18.56
N PHE A 78 -13.22 10.73 17.30
CA PHE A 78 -12.32 11.12 16.22
C PHE A 78 -12.32 12.64 16.11
N PRO A 79 -11.16 13.32 16.21
CA PRO A 79 -11.06 14.76 16.04
C PRO A 79 -11.15 15.18 14.56
N TYR A 80 -11.84 14.40 13.74
CA TYR A 80 -12.11 14.66 12.34
C TYR A 80 -13.33 13.85 11.86
N ASP A 81 -13.90 14.22 10.73
CA ASP A 81 -15.16 13.67 10.24
C ASP A 81 -15.00 12.45 9.30
N GLY A 82 -13.78 12.00 9.09
CA GLY A 82 -13.42 10.92 8.18
C GLY A 82 -12.63 11.39 6.95
N HIS A 83 -12.56 12.71 6.71
CA HIS A 83 -11.68 13.24 5.67
C HIS A 83 -10.21 13.17 6.13
N PHE A 84 -9.47 12.28 5.50
CA PHE A 84 -8.06 12.03 5.75
C PHE A 84 -7.26 12.49 4.54
N ASN A 85 -6.70 13.68 4.62
CA ASN A 85 -5.99 14.34 3.52
C ASN A 85 -4.51 13.98 3.53
N PHE A 86 -4.01 13.42 2.45
CA PHE A 86 -2.58 13.20 2.27
C PHE A 86 -1.92 14.45 1.73
N CYS A 87 -1.00 15.02 2.52
CA CYS A 87 -0.21 16.17 2.11
C CYS A 87 0.87 15.76 1.11
N SER A 88 1.14 16.62 0.14
CA SER A 88 2.32 16.46 -0.72
C SER A 88 3.62 16.57 0.09
N MET A 89 4.72 16.10 -0.47
CA MET A 89 6.04 16.27 0.15
C MET A 89 6.36 17.75 0.32
N GLU A 90 6.11 18.56 -0.71
CA GLU A 90 6.35 20.00 -0.70
C GLU A 90 5.53 20.72 0.40
N ASP A 91 4.21 20.45 0.45
CA ASP A 91 3.35 21.03 1.48
C ASP A 91 3.74 20.60 2.89
N SER A 92 4.21 19.37 3.04
CA SER A 92 4.69 18.86 4.32
C SER A 92 5.98 19.54 4.78
N PHE A 93 6.91 19.83 3.87
CA PHE A 93 8.10 20.62 4.18
C PHE A 93 7.75 22.04 4.57
N ILE A 94 6.92 22.73 3.78
CA ILE A 94 6.47 24.09 4.08
C ILE A 94 5.77 24.14 5.43
N PHE A 95 4.89 23.17 5.74
CA PHE A 95 4.23 23.10 7.04
C PHE A 95 5.21 22.87 8.20
N ARG A 96 6.21 22.03 8.03
CA ARG A 96 7.24 21.80 9.07
C ARG A 96 8.01 23.06 9.43
N ASP A 97 8.21 23.96 8.46
CA ASP A 97 8.89 25.22 8.67
C ASP A 97 8.00 26.27 9.34
N ASN A 98 6.76 26.46 8.85
CA ASN A 98 5.89 27.54 9.29
C ASN A 98 4.91 27.15 10.42
N ARG A 99 4.58 25.84 10.55
CA ARG A 99 3.64 25.30 11.54
C ARG A 99 2.21 25.89 11.46
N LEU A 100 1.82 26.47 10.33
CA LEU A 100 0.52 27.11 10.13
C LEU A 100 -0.49 26.11 9.58
N ILE A 101 -1.45 25.71 10.39
CA ILE A 101 -2.50 24.73 10.00
C ILE A 101 -3.39 25.30 8.86
N GLU A 102 -3.62 26.60 8.82
CA GLU A 102 -4.37 27.28 7.76
C GLU A 102 -3.77 27.04 6.39
N PHE A 103 -2.44 26.95 6.30
CA PHE A 103 -1.75 26.58 5.06
C PHE A 103 -2.21 25.21 4.54
N LEU A 104 -2.38 24.21 5.42
CA LEU A 104 -2.88 22.89 5.01
C LEU A 104 -4.36 22.91 4.66
N LYS A 105 -5.16 23.72 5.38
CA LYS A 105 -6.61 23.85 5.11
C LYS A 105 -6.91 24.47 3.74
N GLU A 106 -6.09 25.40 3.29
CA GLU A 106 -6.26 26.12 2.02
C GLU A 106 -5.78 25.32 0.81
N LYS A 107 -5.01 24.26 1.01
CA LYS A 107 -4.49 23.42 -0.06
C LYS A 107 -5.54 22.45 -0.58
N LYS A 108 -5.49 22.22 -1.89
CA LYS A 108 -6.25 21.14 -2.52
C LYS A 108 -5.44 19.86 -2.44
N HIS A 109 -5.88 18.94 -1.60
CA HIS A 109 -5.28 17.62 -1.48
C HIS A 109 -5.80 16.71 -2.60
N SER A 110 -4.90 16.17 -3.40
CA SER A 110 -5.24 15.32 -4.56
C SER A 110 -5.58 13.88 -4.16
N ASP A 111 -5.19 13.48 -2.95
CA ASP A 111 -5.43 12.14 -2.41
C ASP A 111 -6.07 12.28 -1.02
N CYS A 112 -7.25 11.68 -0.87
CA CYS A 112 -8.08 11.81 0.33
C CYS A 112 -8.95 10.57 0.54
N PHE A 113 -8.97 10.06 1.77
CA PHE A 113 -10.01 9.12 2.21
C PHE A 113 -11.15 9.89 2.88
N ILE A 114 -12.39 9.49 2.64
CA ILE A 114 -13.59 10.17 3.17
C ILE A 114 -14.27 9.44 4.33
N HIS A 115 -13.86 8.22 4.65
CA HIS A 115 -14.41 7.41 5.74
C HIS A 115 -13.32 6.82 6.63
N SER A 116 -12.19 7.52 6.75
CA SER A 116 -11.05 7.04 7.55
C SER A 116 -11.42 6.90 9.04
N VAL A 117 -10.79 5.93 9.68
CA VAL A 117 -10.87 5.63 11.11
C VAL A 117 -9.48 5.50 11.76
N GLY A 118 -8.43 5.85 11.01
CA GLY A 118 -7.03 5.78 11.45
C GLY A 118 -6.43 7.15 11.75
N GLY A 119 -5.17 7.16 12.11
CA GLY A 119 -4.31 8.33 12.26
C GLY A 119 -4.41 9.03 13.61
N ALA A 120 -5.61 9.36 14.09
CA ALA A 120 -5.82 10.04 15.36
C ALA A 120 -7.20 9.75 15.96
N PHE A 121 -7.24 9.45 17.24
CA PHE A 121 -8.49 9.36 18.02
C PHE A 121 -8.20 9.58 19.50
N LEU A 122 -9.24 9.98 20.24
CA LEU A 122 -9.19 10.16 21.68
C LEU A 122 -10.13 9.17 22.36
N VAL A 123 -9.79 8.73 23.56
CA VAL A 123 -10.57 7.78 24.32
C VAL A 123 -10.70 8.16 25.79
N HIS A 124 -11.80 7.77 26.43
CA HIS A 124 -11.85 7.67 27.88
C HIS A 124 -11.06 6.43 28.31
N LYS A 125 -9.89 6.63 28.91
CA LYS A 125 -8.88 5.58 29.14
C LYS A 125 -9.46 4.31 29.77
N ASP A 126 -10.12 4.46 30.93
CA ASP A 126 -10.57 3.28 31.67
C ASP A 126 -11.66 2.50 30.92
N ASN A 127 -12.62 3.19 30.31
CA ASN A 127 -13.67 2.56 29.51
C ASN A 127 -13.10 1.87 28.27
N TYR A 128 -12.06 2.46 27.68
CA TYR A 128 -11.40 1.88 26.52
C TYR A 128 -10.57 0.65 26.87
N LEU A 129 -9.87 0.68 28.01
CA LEU A 129 -9.14 -0.48 28.54
C LEU A 129 -10.11 -1.61 28.93
N GLU A 130 -11.25 -1.29 29.54
CA GLU A 130 -12.31 -2.26 29.85
C GLU A 130 -12.88 -2.90 28.56
N ALA A 131 -12.94 -2.13 27.48
CA ALA A 131 -13.33 -2.61 26.16
C ALA A 131 -12.21 -3.37 25.42
N GLY A 132 -11.07 -3.65 26.07
CA GLY A 132 -9.96 -4.42 25.56
C GLY A 132 -8.73 -3.61 25.08
N GLY A 133 -8.79 -2.27 25.09
CA GLY A 133 -7.70 -1.43 24.57
C GLY A 133 -7.48 -1.64 23.08
N GLU A 134 -6.25 -1.76 22.65
CA GLU A 134 -5.88 -2.23 21.29
C GLU A 134 -5.93 -3.76 21.23
N ASN A 135 -6.48 -4.31 20.17
CA ASN A 135 -6.51 -5.76 19.97
C ASN A 135 -5.14 -6.25 19.47
N GLU A 136 -4.38 -6.89 20.37
CA GLU A 136 -3.02 -7.35 20.07
C GLU A 136 -2.94 -8.56 19.12
N HIS A 137 -4.07 -9.12 18.66
CA HIS A 137 -4.08 -10.06 17.55
C HIS A 137 -3.75 -9.40 16.20
N PHE A 138 -3.80 -8.07 16.11
CA PHE A 138 -3.31 -7.33 14.95
C PHE A 138 -1.82 -7.06 15.10
N TYR A 139 -1.03 -7.96 14.52
CA TYR A 139 0.42 -7.90 14.54
C TYR A 139 0.95 -7.32 13.23
N GLY A 140 1.66 -6.19 13.32
CA GLY A 140 2.08 -5.39 12.18
C GLY A 140 0.96 -4.49 11.66
N TRP A 141 1.01 -4.14 10.40
CA TRP A 141 -0.01 -3.34 9.73
C TRP A 141 -1.23 -4.21 9.38
N GLY A 142 -2.44 -3.72 9.63
CA GLY A 142 -3.62 -4.54 9.41
C GLY A 142 -4.96 -3.81 9.47
N MET A 143 -5.95 -4.50 10.00
CA MET A 143 -7.34 -4.06 10.09
C MET A 143 -7.70 -3.49 11.48
N GLU A 144 -6.70 -3.17 12.31
CA GLU A 144 -6.86 -2.74 13.69
C GLU A 144 -7.75 -1.50 13.84
N ASP A 145 -7.60 -0.54 12.92
CA ASP A 145 -8.39 0.69 12.95
C ASP A 145 -9.89 0.43 12.73
N LEU A 146 -10.23 -0.45 11.79
CA LEU A 146 -11.61 -0.85 11.51
C LEU A 146 -12.19 -1.72 12.64
N GLU A 147 -11.40 -2.65 13.16
CA GLU A 147 -11.80 -3.52 14.27
C GLU A 147 -12.18 -2.69 15.50
N ARG A 148 -11.35 -1.72 15.85
CA ARG A 148 -11.56 -0.83 17.00
C ARG A 148 -12.93 -0.18 16.95
N VAL A 149 -13.30 0.41 15.85
CA VAL A 149 -14.62 1.05 15.69
C VAL A 149 -15.73 0.01 15.74
N LYS A 150 -15.57 -1.11 15.05
CA LYS A 150 -16.58 -2.18 15.02
C LYS A 150 -16.79 -2.79 16.41
N ARG A 151 -15.73 -2.96 17.16
CA ARG A 151 -15.80 -3.43 18.55
C ARG A 151 -16.55 -2.48 19.46
N MET A 152 -16.30 -1.17 19.37
CA MET A 152 -17.07 -0.17 20.12
C MET A 152 -18.56 -0.24 19.76
N GLU A 153 -18.89 -0.36 18.49
CA GLU A 153 -20.27 -0.51 18.01
C GLU A 153 -20.96 -1.74 18.60
N ILE A 154 -20.32 -2.92 18.55
CA ILE A 154 -20.87 -4.17 19.09
C ILE A 154 -21.07 -4.09 20.62
N LEU A 155 -20.12 -3.47 21.32
CA LEU A 155 -20.20 -3.28 22.76
C LEU A 155 -21.27 -2.24 23.17
N GLY A 156 -21.77 -1.46 22.21
CA GLY A 156 -22.73 -0.38 22.47
C GLY A 156 -22.08 0.83 23.14
N LEU A 157 -20.79 1.04 22.90
CA LEU A 157 -20.04 2.19 23.40
C LEU A 157 -20.10 3.33 22.38
N PRO A 158 -20.48 4.55 22.81
CA PRO A 158 -20.67 5.65 21.88
C PRO A 158 -19.33 6.14 21.28
N VAL A 159 -19.36 6.33 19.96
CA VAL A 159 -18.25 6.90 19.18
C VAL A 159 -18.72 8.20 18.55
N SER A 160 -17.96 9.28 18.67
CA SER A 160 -18.25 10.56 18.02
C SER A 160 -17.22 10.93 16.97
N ARG A 161 -17.60 11.85 16.10
CA ARG A 161 -16.73 12.47 15.11
C ARG A 161 -16.92 13.98 15.13
N VAL A 162 -15.84 14.71 15.07
CA VAL A 162 -15.84 16.16 14.96
C VAL A 162 -15.75 16.57 13.49
N THR A 163 -16.52 17.59 13.10
CA THR A 163 -16.46 18.12 11.73
C THR A 163 -15.09 18.72 11.42
N GLY A 164 -14.56 18.40 10.27
CA GLY A 164 -13.27 18.87 9.76
C GLY A 164 -12.33 17.73 9.37
N ALA A 165 -11.30 18.08 8.65
CA ALA A 165 -10.35 17.11 8.11
C ALA A 165 -9.14 16.87 9.02
N LEU A 166 -8.48 15.75 8.80
CA LEU A 166 -7.16 15.39 9.31
C LEU A 166 -6.16 15.51 8.15
N TYR A 167 -4.93 15.92 8.45
CA TYR A 167 -3.84 16.08 7.48
C TYR A 167 -2.70 15.14 7.83
N HIS A 168 -2.39 14.24 6.90
CA HIS A 168 -1.28 13.30 7.05
C HIS A 168 -0.08 13.84 6.29
N LEU A 169 0.96 14.19 7.01
CA LEU A 169 2.20 14.70 6.42
C LEU A 169 2.89 13.58 5.65
N PHE A 170 3.58 13.98 4.60
CA PHE A 170 4.33 13.06 3.78
C PHE A 170 5.45 12.36 4.57
N HIS A 171 5.46 11.03 4.51
CA HIS A 171 6.58 10.20 4.90
C HIS A 171 6.72 9.00 3.95
N TYR A 172 7.91 8.40 3.97
CA TYR A 172 8.15 7.19 3.17
C TYR A 172 7.45 5.99 3.77
N ARG A 173 6.80 5.22 2.91
CA ARG A 173 6.13 4.00 3.33
C ARG A 173 7.05 2.81 3.08
N TYR A 174 7.61 2.30 4.17
CA TYR A 174 8.42 1.09 4.20
C TYR A 174 7.57 -0.17 4.43
N GLU A 175 8.24 -1.28 4.71
CA GLU A 175 7.63 -2.60 4.92
C GLU A 175 6.49 -2.57 5.94
N ASN A 176 6.66 -1.84 7.03
CA ASN A 176 5.67 -1.70 8.11
C ASN A 176 4.44 -0.83 7.76
N SER A 177 4.35 -0.32 6.55
CA SER A 177 3.16 0.44 6.08
C SER A 177 2.17 -0.43 5.29
N ARG A 178 2.27 -1.74 5.37
CA ARG A 178 1.43 -2.74 4.69
C ARG A 178 1.55 -4.07 5.39
N PHE A 179 0.73 -5.04 4.99
CA PHE A 179 0.91 -6.41 5.47
C PHE A 179 2.30 -6.92 5.14
N TYR A 180 2.97 -7.47 6.13
CA TYR A 180 4.32 -8.02 5.98
C TYR A 180 4.31 -9.28 5.12
N SER A 181 3.29 -10.12 5.26
CA SER A 181 3.14 -11.36 4.50
C SER A 181 1.68 -11.67 4.21
N SER A 182 1.41 -12.52 3.23
CA SER A 182 0.06 -13.01 2.93
C SER A 182 -0.55 -13.76 4.11
N ARG A 183 0.27 -14.43 4.92
CA ARG A 183 -0.17 -15.09 6.15
C ARG A 183 -0.70 -14.07 7.16
N LEU A 184 0.05 -13.00 7.43
CA LEU A 184 -0.38 -11.96 8.36
C LEU A 184 -1.59 -11.19 7.84
N GLU A 185 -1.68 -10.96 6.54
CA GLU A 185 -2.89 -10.38 5.94
C GLU A 185 -4.11 -11.26 6.20
N LYS A 186 -3.99 -12.56 5.97
CA LYS A 186 -5.07 -13.52 6.22
C LYS A 186 -5.45 -13.54 7.70
N GLU A 187 -4.49 -13.67 8.61
CA GLU A 187 -4.71 -13.67 10.05
C GLU A 187 -5.42 -12.38 10.51
N SER A 188 -4.98 -11.22 10.04
CA SER A 188 -5.60 -9.92 10.35
C SER A 188 -7.05 -9.82 9.84
N ARG A 189 -7.32 -10.30 8.63
CA ARG A 189 -8.68 -10.34 8.07
C ARG A 189 -9.59 -11.31 8.83
N GLU A 190 -9.07 -12.49 9.16
CA GLU A 190 -9.81 -13.51 9.92
C GLU A 190 -10.17 -12.99 11.32
N GLU A 191 -9.24 -12.32 12.01
CA GLU A 191 -9.49 -11.71 13.31
C GLU A 191 -10.57 -10.62 13.21
N PHE A 192 -10.47 -9.73 12.23
CA PHE A 192 -11.50 -8.70 12.01
C PHE A 192 -12.88 -9.31 11.76
N LEU A 193 -12.98 -10.31 10.87
CA LEU A 193 -14.26 -10.97 10.58
C LEU A 193 -14.80 -11.74 11.78
N LYS A 194 -13.93 -12.35 12.57
CA LYS A 194 -14.29 -13.03 13.82
C LYS A 194 -14.95 -12.07 14.80
N VAL A 195 -14.36 -10.89 15.02
CA VAL A 195 -14.96 -9.85 15.86
C VAL A 195 -16.30 -9.37 15.28
N CYS A 196 -16.36 -9.11 13.97
CA CYS A 196 -17.61 -8.67 13.31
C CYS A 196 -18.76 -9.67 13.44
N GLY A 197 -18.46 -10.96 13.55
CA GLY A 197 -19.44 -12.04 13.70
C GLY A 197 -19.95 -12.26 15.14
N MET A 198 -19.42 -11.54 16.13
CA MET A 198 -19.78 -11.73 17.55
C MET A 198 -20.92 -10.85 17.99
N TYR A 199 -21.77 -11.39 18.89
CA TYR A 199 -22.69 -10.59 19.70
C TYR A 199 -21.95 -10.02 20.92
N LYS A 200 -22.53 -8.99 21.53
CA LYS A 200 -21.95 -8.24 22.67
C LYS A 200 -21.36 -9.12 23.77
N ASP A 201 -22.10 -10.11 24.23
CA ASP A 201 -21.65 -10.96 25.35
C ASP A 201 -20.54 -11.93 24.91
N GLN A 202 -20.59 -12.43 23.68
CA GLN A 202 -19.52 -13.24 23.11
C GLN A 202 -18.23 -12.41 22.99
N LEU A 203 -18.33 -11.18 22.51
CA LEU A 203 -17.20 -10.28 22.38
C LEU A 203 -16.58 -9.92 23.74
N LYS A 204 -17.40 -9.63 24.76
CA LYS A 204 -16.90 -9.41 26.12
C LYS A 204 -16.11 -10.60 26.65
N HIS A 205 -16.61 -11.81 26.43
CA HIS A 205 -15.91 -13.03 26.83
C HIS A 205 -14.61 -13.21 26.02
N TYR A 206 -14.65 -12.94 24.74
CA TYR A 206 -13.47 -13.04 23.88
C TYR A 206 -12.36 -12.05 24.27
N ILE A 207 -12.70 -10.80 24.59
CA ILE A 207 -11.76 -9.80 25.08
C ILE A 207 -11.00 -10.29 26.32
N GLN A 208 -11.64 -11.06 27.21
CA GLN A 208 -10.99 -11.61 28.39
C GLN A 208 -9.88 -12.63 28.06
N THR A 209 -9.90 -13.19 26.86
CA THR A 209 -8.87 -14.15 26.37
C THR A 209 -7.66 -13.48 25.75
N TRP A 210 -7.64 -12.14 25.62
CA TRP A 210 -6.55 -11.39 24.96
C TRP A 210 -5.27 -11.26 25.80
N LYS A 211 -5.26 -11.88 26.96
CA LYS A 211 -4.04 -11.92 27.79
C LYS A 211 -2.95 -12.71 27.11
N ASP A 212 -1.75 -12.15 27.15
CA ASP A 212 -0.51 -12.79 26.66
C ASP A 212 -0.44 -13.02 25.14
N VAL A 213 -1.36 -12.45 24.35
CA VAL A 213 -1.34 -12.56 22.87
C VAL A 213 -0.02 -12.01 22.30
N ALA A 214 0.51 -10.92 22.86
CA ALA A 214 1.78 -10.36 22.43
C ALA A 214 2.93 -11.36 22.50
N LEU A 215 2.99 -12.20 23.54
CA LEU A 215 4.06 -13.20 23.70
C LEU A 215 4.05 -14.26 22.60
N GLU A 216 2.86 -14.60 22.08
CA GLU A 216 2.74 -15.53 20.95
C GLU A 216 3.43 -14.96 19.70
N TYR A 217 3.15 -13.69 19.38
CA TYR A 217 3.70 -13.05 18.18
C TYR A 217 5.18 -12.73 18.30
N GLU A 218 5.65 -12.31 19.47
CA GLU A 218 7.08 -12.02 19.74
C GLU A 218 7.97 -13.24 19.53
N ASN A 219 7.46 -14.43 19.77
CA ASN A 219 8.21 -15.68 19.58
C ASN A 219 8.13 -16.23 18.15
N ARG A 220 7.40 -15.58 17.25
CA ARG A 220 7.32 -16.03 15.85
C ARG A 220 8.58 -15.65 15.09
N VAL A 221 9.07 -16.59 14.29
CA VAL A 221 10.15 -16.34 13.34
C VAL A 221 9.54 -15.98 11.98
N TYR A 222 9.88 -14.81 11.46
CA TYR A 222 9.46 -14.35 10.14
C TYR A 222 10.64 -14.42 9.19
N LEU A 223 10.49 -15.19 8.13
CA LEU A 223 11.52 -15.35 7.12
C LEU A 223 11.38 -14.25 6.05
N PRO A 224 12.47 -13.77 5.45
CA PRO A 224 12.41 -12.84 4.32
C PRO A 224 11.55 -13.35 3.16
N SER A 225 11.44 -14.66 2.99
CA SER A 225 10.56 -15.30 1.99
C SER A 225 9.06 -15.14 2.27
N GLU A 226 8.67 -14.81 3.51
CA GLU A 226 7.28 -14.54 3.88
C GLU A 226 6.90 -13.07 3.68
N MET A 227 7.90 -12.19 3.49
CA MET A 227 7.68 -10.77 3.34
C MET A 227 6.81 -10.46 2.13
N HIS A 228 5.76 -9.68 2.35
CA HIS A 228 4.87 -9.25 1.29
C HIS A 228 5.60 -8.30 0.36
N VAL A 229 5.99 -8.79 -0.79
CA VAL A 229 6.63 -7.96 -1.80
C VAL A 229 5.59 -7.01 -2.37
N ARG A 230 5.99 -5.80 -2.70
CA ARG A 230 5.12 -4.70 -3.14
C ARG A 230 4.22 -5.05 -4.32
N SER A 231 4.57 -6.07 -5.07
CA SER A 231 3.77 -6.65 -6.14
C SER A 231 4.19 -8.10 -6.36
N PRO A 232 3.99 -8.99 -5.37
CA PRO A 232 4.40 -10.39 -5.47
C PRO A 232 3.70 -11.11 -6.61
N PHE A 233 2.48 -10.68 -6.93
CA PHE A 233 1.66 -11.23 -8.00
C PHE A 233 2.22 -10.97 -9.40
N LEU A 234 3.12 -10.01 -9.57
CA LEU A 234 3.67 -9.70 -10.89
C LEU A 234 4.76 -10.68 -11.34
N ALA A 235 5.34 -11.42 -10.40
CA ALA A 235 6.24 -12.51 -10.72
C ALA A 235 5.51 -13.84 -10.46
N ASN A 236 5.50 -14.73 -11.46
CA ASN A 236 4.90 -16.08 -11.36
C ASN A 236 3.36 -16.15 -11.32
N TYR A 237 2.65 -15.13 -11.80
CA TYR A 237 1.19 -15.18 -11.95
C TYR A 237 0.76 -14.84 -13.37
N PHE A 238 -0.30 -15.51 -13.79
CA PHE A 238 -1.09 -15.11 -14.96
C PHE A 238 -2.35 -14.37 -14.52
N CYS A 239 -2.70 -13.32 -15.25
CA CYS A 239 -4.01 -12.71 -15.20
C CYS A 239 -4.91 -13.37 -16.25
N LEU A 240 -6.04 -13.89 -15.81
CA LEU A 240 -6.93 -14.72 -16.64
C LEU A 240 -7.98 -13.87 -17.35
N MET A 241 -8.13 -14.07 -18.65
CA MET A 241 -9.23 -13.58 -19.49
C MET A 241 -10.05 -14.78 -19.98
N GLU A 242 -10.72 -15.46 -19.04
CA GLU A 242 -11.36 -16.75 -19.29
C GLU A 242 -12.34 -16.73 -20.46
N SER A 243 -13.12 -15.66 -20.59
CA SER A 243 -14.07 -15.51 -21.72
C SER A 243 -13.44 -15.55 -23.11
N TYR A 244 -12.13 -15.35 -23.19
CA TYR A 244 -11.35 -15.37 -24.44
C TYR A 244 -10.33 -16.48 -24.47
N HIS A 245 -10.30 -17.35 -23.47
CA HIS A 245 -9.26 -18.39 -23.30
C HIS A 245 -7.84 -17.83 -23.38
N LEU A 246 -7.62 -16.63 -22.80
CA LEU A 246 -6.35 -15.98 -22.73
C LEU A 246 -5.85 -15.84 -21.28
N ALA A 247 -4.54 -15.88 -21.11
CA ALA A 247 -3.88 -15.57 -19.85
C ALA A 247 -2.62 -14.73 -20.11
N PHE A 248 -2.42 -13.64 -19.42
CA PHE A 248 -1.28 -12.76 -19.64
C PHE A 248 -0.46 -12.49 -18.39
N VAL A 249 0.84 -12.30 -18.59
CA VAL A 249 1.76 -11.89 -17.52
C VAL A 249 1.62 -10.39 -17.31
N ILE A 250 1.43 -9.98 -16.05
CA ILE A 250 1.33 -8.56 -15.71
C ILE A 250 2.74 -7.97 -15.53
N ILE A 251 3.20 -7.21 -16.50
CA ILE A 251 4.49 -6.51 -16.45
C ILE A 251 4.24 -5.01 -16.41
N ALA A 252 4.71 -4.35 -15.35
CA ALA A 252 4.55 -2.90 -15.22
C ALA A 252 5.18 -2.15 -16.40
N LYS A 253 4.47 -1.13 -16.90
CA LYS A 253 4.83 -0.31 -18.09
C LYS A 253 4.80 -1.06 -19.44
N ASN A 254 4.33 -2.32 -19.46
CA ASN A 254 4.10 -3.10 -20.69
C ASN A 254 2.59 -3.25 -20.96
N ALA A 255 1.87 -2.14 -21.03
CA ALA A 255 0.42 -2.08 -21.26
C ALA A 255 -0.43 -2.78 -20.16
N SER A 256 0.11 -3.02 -18.96
CA SER A 256 -0.62 -3.72 -17.88
C SER A 256 -1.94 -3.06 -17.50
N SER A 257 -2.01 -1.73 -17.47
CA SER A 257 -3.26 -0.99 -17.21
C SER A 257 -4.25 -1.15 -18.36
N HIS A 258 -3.78 -1.17 -19.62
CA HIS A 258 -4.62 -1.38 -20.79
C HIS A 258 -5.25 -2.78 -20.75
N LEU A 259 -4.44 -3.82 -20.52
CA LEU A 259 -4.93 -5.19 -20.42
C LEU A 259 -5.93 -5.40 -19.28
N ARG A 260 -5.68 -4.79 -18.10
CA ARG A 260 -6.65 -4.82 -16.99
C ARG A 260 -7.94 -4.09 -17.34
N ASN A 261 -7.87 -2.98 -18.07
CA ASN A 261 -9.07 -2.28 -18.53
C ASN A 261 -9.85 -3.09 -19.56
N VAL A 262 -9.17 -3.78 -20.47
CA VAL A 262 -9.79 -4.71 -21.43
C VAL A 262 -10.50 -5.84 -20.67
N LEU A 263 -9.83 -6.45 -19.70
CA LEU A 263 -10.43 -7.48 -18.84
C LEU A 263 -11.66 -6.94 -18.09
N ALA A 264 -11.54 -5.81 -17.43
CA ALA A 264 -12.65 -5.21 -16.69
C ALA A 264 -13.83 -4.85 -17.60
N SER A 265 -13.56 -4.33 -18.80
CA SER A 265 -14.59 -4.05 -19.80
C SER A 265 -15.29 -5.32 -20.26
N SER A 266 -14.57 -6.42 -20.45
CA SER A 266 -15.15 -7.71 -20.83
C SER A 266 -16.04 -8.33 -19.76
N LEU A 267 -15.69 -8.11 -18.49
CA LEU A 267 -16.41 -8.66 -17.34
C LEU A 267 -17.65 -7.83 -16.97
N TYR A 268 -17.54 -6.52 -17.05
CA TYR A 268 -18.55 -5.60 -16.49
C TYR A 268 -19.26 -4.74 -17.54
N GLY A 269 -18.85 -4.80 -18.80
CA GLY A 269 -19.44 -4.03 -19.89
C GLY A 269 -19.16 -2.51 -19.84
N PHE A 270 -18.29 -2.04 -18.96
CA PHE A 270 -17.90 -0.63 -18.88
C PHE A 270 -16.39 -0.46 -18.65
N TYR A 271 -15.90 0.73 -18.98
CA TYR A 271 -14.53 1.12 -18.79
C TYR A 271 -14.34 1.71 -17.38
N PRO A 272 -13.59 1.06 -16.47
CA PRO A 272 -13.30 1.67 -15.18
C PRO A 272 -12.31 2.84 -15.34
N ASN A 273 -12.37 3.80 -14.43
CA ASN A 273 -11.36 4.85 -14.33
C ASN A 273 -9.97 4.26 -14.03
N GLN A 274 -8.90 5.03 -14.27
CA GLN A 274 -7.49 4.58 -14.20
C GLN A 274 -7.13 3.73 -12.96
N GLY A 275 -7.68 4.00 -11.78
CA GLY A 275 -7.48 3.20 -10.59
C GLY A 275 -8.41 1.98 -10.46
N GLY A 276 -9.59 2.04 -11.07
CA GLY A 276 -10.64 1.04 -10.90
C GLY A 276 -10.28 -0.35 -11.45
N ALA A 277 -9.60 -0.41 -12.60
CA ALA A 277 -9.19 -1.69 -13.18
C ALA A 277 -8.17 -2.44 -12.32
N HIS A 278 -7.28 -1.74 -11.64
CA HIS A 278 -6.34 -2.33 -10.71
C HIS A 278 -7.04 -2.92 -9.48
N SER A 279 -8.03 -2.21 -8.95
CA SER A 279 -8.82 -2.67 -7.80
C SER A 279 -9.71 -3.87 -8.15
N LEU A 280 -10.28 -3.88 -9.35
CA LEU A 280 -11.16 -4.96 -9.82
C LEU A 280 -10.40 -6.27 -10.06
N VAL A 281 -9.21 -6.19 -10.65
CA VAL A 281 -8.39 -7.37 -10.93
C VAL A 281 -7.74 -7.89 -9.64
N GLY A 282 -7.54 -7.02 -8.64
CA GLY A 282 -6.89 -7.39 -7.38
C GLY A 282 -5.38 -7.51 -7.49
N TYR A 283 -4.75 -7.93 -6.38
CA TYR A 283 -3.30 -7.91 -6.23
C TYR A 283 -2.72 -9.14 -5.53
N ASP A 284 -3.52 -10.16 -5.25
CA ASP A 284 -3.11 -11.33 -4.48
C ASP A 284 -3.86 -12.61 -4.86
N ASP A 285 -3.54 -13.70 -4.18
CA ASP A 285 -4.15 -15.01 -4.37
C ASP A 285 -5.68 -15.05 -4.13
N ALA A 286 -6.23 -14.04 -3.49
CA ALA A 286 -7.67 -13.93 -3.29
C ALA A 286 -8.41 -13.43 -4.55
N SER A 287 -7.67 -12.91 -5.54
CA SER A 287 -8.27 -12.47 -6.80
C SER A 287 -8.67 -13.66 -7.65
N PRO A 288 -9.94 -13.74 -8.09
CA PRO A 288 -10.39 -14.80 -8.99
C PRO A 288 -9.77 -14.71 -10.40
N TYR A 289 -9.12 -13.59 -10.70
CA TYR A 289 -8.51 -13.32 -12.00
C TYR A 289 -7.00 -13.60 -12.03
N LEU A 290 -6.40 -13.96 -10.90
CA LEU A 290 -4.98 -14.28 -10.82
C LEU A 290 -4.78 -15.77 -10.58
N CYS A 291 -3.91 -16.37 -11.37
CA CYS A 291 -3.56 -17.77 -11.27
C CYS A 291 -2.03 -17.93 -11.16
N PRO A 292 -1.51 -18.54 -10.09
CA PRO A 292 -0.11 -18.88 -10.02
C PRO A 292 0.32 -19.74 -11.21
N VAL A 293 1.50 -19.48 -11.77
CA VAL A 293 2.05 -20.30 -12.88
C VAL A 293 2.05 -21.80 -12.52
N SER A 294 2.36 -22.12 -11.26
CA SER A 294 2.36 -23.51 -10.76
C SER A 294 0.99 -24.19 -10.75
N LYS A 295 -0.10 -23.43 -10.71
CA LYS A 295 -1.49 -23.94 -10.72
C LYS A 295 -2.16 -23.83 -12.08
N MET A 296 -1.48 -23.28 -13.07
CA MET A 296 -2.09 -23.02 -14.39
C MET A 296 -2.58 -24.29 -15.08
N GLN A 297 -1.86 -25.43 -14.94
CA GLN A 297 -2.30 -26.70 -15.50
C GLN A 297 -3.59 -27.24 -14.86
N GLU A 298 -3.79 -27.03 -13.57
CA GLU A 298 -5.04 -27.39 -12.88
C GLU A 298 -6.18 -26.51 -13.36
N LYS A 299 -5.92 -25.20 -13.47
CA LYS A 299 -6.89 -24.24 -13.97
C LYS A 299 -7.32 -24.54 -15.41
N GLU A 300 -6.39 -24.92 -16.27
CA GLU A 300 -6.70 -25.33 -17.65
C GLU A 300 -7.55 -26.63 -17.76
N LYS A 301 -7.48 -27.52 -16.77
CA LYS A 301 -8.38 -28.69 -16.71
C LYS A 301 -9.82 -28.29 -16.37
N GLU A 302 -10.01 -27.25 -15.60
CA GLU A 302 -11.31 -26.75 -15.19
C GLU A 302 -11.97 -25.85 -16.25
N SER A 303 -11.19 -24.91 -16.79
CA SER A 303 -11.69 -23.82 -17.67
C SER A 303 -11.32 -23.99 -19.15
N GLY A 304 -10.64 -25.09 -19.52
CA GLY A 304 -10.13 -25.29 -20.88
C GLY A 304 -8.73 -24.69 -21.07
N LYS A 305 -8.08 -25.14 -22.14
CA LYS A 305 -6.72 -24.65 -22.49
C LYS A 305 -6.75 -23.13 -22.78
N MET A 306 -5.79 -22.43 -22.25
CA MET A 306 -5.62 -20.99 -22.44
C MET A 306 -4.35 -20.69 -23.24
N VAL A 307 -4.42 -19.66 -24.08
CA VAL A 307 -3.25 -19.08 -24.75
C VAL A 307 -2.58 -18.12 -23.77
N LYS A 308 -1.35 -18.45 -23.40
CA LYS A 308 -0.54 -17.68 -22.43
C LYS A 308 0.38 -16.72 -23.15
N PHE A 309 0.37 -15.45 -22.77
CA PHE A 309 1.24 -14.47 -23.42
C PHE A 309 1.85 -13.46 -22.44
N ALA A 310 2.99 -12.92 -22.86
CA ALA A 310 3.64 -11.78 -22.22
C ALA A 310 3.79 -10.64 -23.23
N VAL A 311 3.66 -9.40 -22.76
CA VAL A 311 3.92 -8.23 -23.60
C VAL A 311 5.34 -7.76 -23.40
N TRP A 312 6.09 -7.68 -24.50
CA TRP A 312 7.45 -7.15 -24.50
C TRP A 312 7.46 -5.69 -24.97
N ARG A 313 8.24 -4.88 -24.29
CA ARG A 313 8.51 -3.49 -24.66
C ARG A 313 10.01 -3.23 -24.65
N ASP A 314 10.49 -2.39 -25.59
CA ASP A 314 11.88 -1.97 -25.57
C ASP A 314 12.25 -1.38 -24.19
N PRO A 315 13.32 -1.87 -23.53
CA PRO A 315 13.69 -1.42 -22.19
C PRO A 315 13.97 0.08 -22.06
N VAL A 316 14.52 0.72 -23.11
CA VAL A 316 14.72 2.17 -23.12
C VAL A 316 13.37 2.89 -23.12
N GLU A 317 12.45 2.49 -23.98
CA GLU A 317 11.10 3.06 -24.01
C GLU A 317 10.34 2.81 -22.71
N ARG A 318 10.53 1.63 -22.13
CA ARG A 318 9.90 1.25 -20.86
C ARG A 318 10.38 2.14 -19.71
N LEU A 319 11.69 2.35 -19.58
CA LEU A 319 12.26 3.22 -18.55
C LEU A 319 11.91 4.69 -18.77
N VAL A 320 11.91 5.18 -20.01
CA VAL A 320 11.44 6.53 -20.33
C VAL A 320 9.98 6.70 -19.90
N SER A 321 9.12 5.70 -20.14
CA SER A 321 7.74 5.72 -19.68
C SER A 321 7.62 5.71 -18.15
N CYS A 322 8.54 5.02 -17.47
CA CYS A 322 8.62 5.00 -16.01
C CYS A 322 9.04 6.38 -15.48
N TYR A 323 10.10 6.94 -16.00
CA TYR A 323 10.59 8.27 -15.65
C TYR A 323 9.54 9.37 -15.81
N LYS A 324 8.87 9.41 -16.98
CA LYS A 324 7.78 10.36 -17.20
C LYS A 324 6.72 10.27 -16.10
N HIS A 325 6.25 9.06 -15.82
CA HIS A 325 5.19 8.84 -14.85
C HIS A 325 5.64 9.18 -13.42
N PHE A 326 6.86 8.82 -13.03
CA PHE A 326 7.34 8.98 -11.67
C PHE A 326 7.88 10.35 -11.37
N CYS A 327 8.69 10.89 -12.28
CA CYS A 327 9.46 12.10 -12.02
C CYS A 327 8.86 13.37 -12.63
N LEU A 328 8.16 13.26 -13.77
CA LEU A 328 7.66 14.44 -14.49
C LEU A 328 6.18 14.71 -14.24
N GLU A 329 5.33 13.68 -14.18
CA GLU A 329 3.90 13.87 -13.89
C GLU A 329 3.61 14.11 -12.41
N LYS A 330 4.55 13.77 -11.52
CA LYS A 330 4.47 13.96 -10.06
C LYS A 330 3.16 13.43 -9.42
N ALA A 331 2.38 12.70 -10.19
CA ALA A 331 1.03 12.26 -9.80
C ALA A 331 1.03 10.97 -8.99
N ASN A 332 2.19 10.33 -8.79
CA ASN A 332 2.26 8.99 -8.23
C ASN A 332 3.01 8.98 -6.91
N ARG A 333 2.46 8.26 -5.92
CA ARG A 333 3.13 7.97 -4.64
C ARG A 333 4.54 7.35 -4.78
N PHE A 334 4.87 6.76 -5.93
CA PHE A 334 6.20 6.25 -6.24
C PHE A 334 7.24 7.35 -6.47
N TYR A 335 6.82 8.50 -6.99
CA TYR A 335 7.67 9.69 -7.10
C TYR A 335 8.32 10.06 -5.76
N PHE A 336 7.56 10.02 -4.69
CA PHE A 336 8.03 10.39 -3.36
C PHE A 336 9.02 9.40 -2.76
N ARG A 337 8.85 8.10 -3.02
CA ARG A 337 9.85 7.10 -2.64
C ARG A 337 11.18 7.33 -3.35
N TYR A 338 11.12 7.69 -4.61
CA TYR A 338 12.27 8.03 -5.40
C TYR A 338 12.99 9.28 -4.89
N LEU A 339 12.28 10.39 -4.67
CA LEU A 339 12.86 11.66 -4.21
C LEU A 339 13.55 11.55 -2.85
N ALA A 340 13.08 10.65 -1.98
CA ALA A 340 13.71 10.40 -0.71
C ALA A 340 15.17 10.00 -0.80
N LEU A 341 15.45 9.23 -1.81
CA LEU A 341 16.77 8.65 -1.97
C LEU A 341 17.70 9.55 -2.81
N PHE A 342 17.12 10.42 -3.67
CA PHE A 342 17.86 11.02 -4.76
C PHE A 342 17.69 12.56 -4.91
N GLU A 343 16.96 13.20 -4.03
CA GLU A 343 16.82 14.66 -3.84
C GLU A 343 16.28 15.47 -5.04
N ASP A 344 16.49 15.06 -6.29
CA ASP A 344 15.99 15.73 -7.48
C ASP A 344 15.37 14.75 -8.50
N ASN A 345 14.70 15.27 -9.51
CA ASN A 345 14.01 14.51 -10.54
C ASN A 345 14.71 14.51 -11.90
N SER A 346 16.02 14.74 -11.93
CA SER A 346 16.83 14.61 -13.15
C SER A 346 16.87 13.17 -13.63
N PHE A 347 17.13 12.95 -14.94
CA PHE A 347 17.26 11.60 -15.47
C PHE A 347 18.48 10.88 -14.91
N ASP A 348 19.56 11.60 -14.59
CA ASP A 348 20.75 11.04 -13.94
C ASP A 348 20.42 10.42 -12.58
N ARG A 349 19.66 11.14 -11.77
CA ARG A 349 19.19 10.64 -10.46
C ARG A 349 18.23 9.47 -10.60
N PHE A 350 17.35 9.52 -11.59
CA PHE A 350 16.51 8.37 -11.91
C PHE A 350 17.32 7.13 -12.29
N MET A 351 18.42 7.29 -13.03
CA MET A 351 19.32 6.18 -13.34
C MET A 351 20.06 5.65 -12.11
N GLU A 352 20.37 6.48 -11.11
CA GLU A 352 20.88 6.01 -9.82
C GLU A 352 19.86 5.11 -9.11
N PHE A 353 18.58 5.51 -9.10
CA PHE A 353 17.51 4.68 -8.57
C PHE A 353 17.38 3.35 -9.34
N VAL A 354 17.48 3.38 -10.65
CA VAL A 354 17.44 2.16 -11.48
C VAL A 354 18.58 1.22 -11.08
N ARG A 355 19.81 1.73 -10.95
CA ARG A 355 20.98 0.95 -10.49
C ARG A 355 20.77 0.37 -9.10
N PHE A 356 20.25 1.18 -8.17
CA PHE A 356 19.94 0.74 -6.82
C PHE A 356 18.94 -0.42 -6.81
N GLU A 357 17.84 -0.30 -7.55
CA GLU A 357 16.81 -1.34 -7.60
C GLU A 357 17.34 -2.62 -8.26
N LEU A 358 18.05 -2.51 -9.39
CA LEU A 358 18.61 -3.67 -10.08
C LEU A 358 19.81 -4.30 -9.36
N GLY A 359 20.43 -3.58 -8.43
CA GLY A 359 21.52 -4.08 -7.59
C GLY A 359 21.07 -5.01 -6.45
N LYS A 360 19.78 -5.06 -6.15
CA LYS A 360 19.22 -6.00 -5.18
C LYS A 360 19.38 -7.43 -5.70
N SER A 361 19.89 -8.32 -4.85
CA SER A 361 20.25 -9.69 -5.22
C SER A 361 19.06 -10.55 -5.66
N ASN A 362 17.87 -10.29 -5.11
CA ASN A 362 16.65 -11.00 -5.47
C ASN A 362 15.69 -10.06 -6.22
N PRO A 363 15.33 -10.35 -7.48
CA PRO A 363 14.41 -9.54 -8.29
C PRO A 363 13.05 -9.30 -7.62
N VAL A 364 12.61 -10.19 -6.75
CA VAL A 364 11.36 -10.08 -6.00
C VAL A 364 11.33 -8.81 -5.15
N TYR A 365 12.46 -8.33 -4.65
CA TYR A 365 12.56 -7.11 -3.84
C TYR A 365 12.81 -5.84 -4.67
N GLN A 366 12.98 -5.97 -5.98
CA GLN A 366 13.13 -4.84 -6.88
C GLN A 366 11.79 -4.17 -7.14
N ASP A 367 11.80 -2.85 -7.37
CA ASP A 367 10.59 -2.14 -7.79
C ASP A 367 10.06 -2.74 -9.09
N GLU A 368 8.77 -3.03 -9.12
CA GLU A 368 8.09 -3.68 -10.26
C GLU A 368 8.23 -2.93 -11.58
N HIS A 369 8.38 -1.60 -11.52
CA HIS A 369 8.51 -0.79 -12.72
C HIS A 369 9.95 -0.81 -13.27
N ILE A 370 10.92 -1.15 -12.43
CA ILE A 370 12.35 -1.20 -12.74
C ILE A 370 12.82 -2.62 -13.05
N ARG A 371 12.24 -3.62 -12.38
CA ARG A 371 12.58 -5.04 -12.57
C ARG A 371 12.63 -5.42 -14.06
N ARG A 372 13.60 -6.25 -14.46
CA ARG A 372 13.71 -6.76 -15.84
C ARG A 372 12.46 -7.53 -16.24
N GLN A 373 12.07 -7.45 -17.49
CA GLN A 373 10.93 -8.21 -18.02
C GLN A 373 11.20 -9.72 -17.97
N SER A 374 12.44 -10.11 -18.20
CA SER A 374 12.92 -11.50 -18.09
C SER A 374 12.79 -12.11 -16.68
N ASP A 375 12.57 -11.29 -15.64
CA ASP A 375 12.40 -11.77 -14.27
C ASP A 375 10.94 -12.06 -13.89
N TYR A 376 9.99 -11.82 -14.81
CA TYR A 376 8.55 -12.02 -14.55
C TYR A 376 8.03 -13.37 -14.99
N TYR A 377 8.65 -14.01 -15.97
CA TYR A 377 8.20 -15.28 -16.54
C TYR A 377 9.40 -16.00 -17.20
N ARG A 378 9.28 -17.30 -17.33
CA ARG A 378 10.20 -18.07 -18.14
C ARG A 378 9.62 -18.20 -19.56
N PRO A 379 10.44 -18.17 -20.63
CA PRO A 379 9.95 -18.28 -22.00
C PRO A 379 9.07 -19.51 -22.26
N GLU A 380 9.33 -20.63 -21.56
CA GLU A 380 8.55 -21.86 -21.66
C GLU A 380 7.17 -21.79 -20.99
N ASP A 381 6.92 -20.80 -20.13
CA ASP A 381 5.64 -20.62 -19.45
C ASP A 381 4.60 -19.90 -20.31
N VAL A 382 5.01 -19.30 -21.43
CA VAL A 382 4.14 -18.54 -22.34
C VAL A 382 4.15 -19.09 -23.76
N ASP A 383 3.01 -19.04 -24.44
CA ASP A 383 2.90 -19.45 -25.84
C ASP A 383 3.35 -18.32 -26.78
N TYR A 384 3.12 -17.06 -26.39
CA TYR A 384 3.50 -15.89 -27.18
C TYR A 384 4.19 -14.82 -26.36
N ILE A 385 5.20 -14.19 -26.97
CA ILE A 385 5.82 -12.95 -26.50
C ILE A 385 5.53 -11.88 -27.54
N VAL A 386 4.61 -10.98 -27.20
CA VAL A 386 3.98 -10.02 -28.10
C VAL A 386 4.64 -8.65 -27.96
N PRO A 387 5.22 -8.08 -29.02
CA PRO A 387 5.67 -6.69 -28.97
C PRO A 387 4.52 -5.74 -28.67
N ILE A 388 4.76 -4.74 -27.82
CA ILE A 388 3.68 -3.82 -27.36
C ILE A 388 2.92 -3.15 -28.52
N HIS A 389 3.61 -2.83 -29.61
CA HIS A 389 2.99 -2.19 -30.79
C HIS A 389 2.10 -3.14 -31.62
N LYS A 390 2.20 -4.45 -31.39
CA LYS A 390 1.34 -5.46 -31.99
C LYS A 390 0.24 -5.98 -31.06
N LEU A 391 0.19 -5.51 -29.83
CA LEU A 391 -0.72 -6.03 -28.80
C LEU A 391 -2.18 -5.97 -29.25
N ASN A 392 -2.63 -4.85 -29.81
CA ASN A 392 -4.03 -4.70 -30.23
C ASN A 392 -4.38 -5.69 -31.35
N GLN A 393 -3.50 -5.86 -32.34
CA GLN A 393 -3.69 -6.86 -33.39
C GLN A 393 -3.79 -8.28 -32.79
N PHE A 394 -2.89 -8.63 -31.88
CA PHE A 394 -2.93 -9.93 -31.19
C PHE A 394 -4.24 -10.16 -30.45
N LEU A 395 -4.74 -9.15 -29.73
CA LEU A 395 -6.00 -9.24 -29.01
C LEU A 395 -7.21 -9.41 -29.96
N GLU A 396 -7.25 -8.65 -31.07
CA GLU A 396 -8.30 -8.76 -32.09
C GLU A 396 -8.33 -10.15 -32.74
N GLU A 397 -7.18 -10.71 -33.05
CA GLU A 397 -7.06 -12.08 -33.63
C GLU A 397 -7.57 -13.16 -32.65
N HIS A 398 -7.58 -12.86 -31.35
CA HIS A 398 -8.13 -13.74 -30.32
C HIS A 398 -9.57 -13.36 -29.89
N GLY A 399 -10.25 -12.51 -30.67
CA GLY A 399 -11.64 -12.14 -30.44
C GLY A 399 -11.86 -11.14 -29.30
N VAL A 400 -10.80 -10.52 -28.78
CA VAL A 400 -10.91 -9.54 -27.71
C VAL A 400 -11.24 -8.16 -28.30
N PRO A 401 -12.32 -7.49 -27.90
CA PRO A 401 -12.62 -6.15 -28.34
C PRO A 401 -11.54 -5.15 -27.96
N VAL A 402 -10.91 -4.53 -28.93
CA VAL A 402 -9.88 -3.53 -28.69
C VAL A 402 -10.47 -2.15 -28.50
N LEU A 403 -9.99 -1.48 -27.52
CA LEU A 403 -10.40 -0.16 -27.13
C LEU A 403 -9.59 0.90 -27.87
N LYS A 404 -10.25 1.76 -28.61
CA LYS A 404 -9.62 2.80 -29.44
C LYS A 404 -8.80 3.85 -28.67
N LYS A 405 -8.85 3.85 -27.34
CA LYS A 405 -8.16 4.82 -26.49
C LYS A 405 -7.16 4.09 -25.60
N SER A 406 -5.87 4.36 -25.77
CA SER A 406 -4.87 3.82 -24.84
C SER A 406 -5.09 4.40 -23.45
N ALA A 407 -5.13 3.52 -22.45
CA ALA A 407 -5.09 3.95 -21.05
C ALA A 407 -3.68 4.40 -20.71
N ASN A 408 -3.52 5.59 -20.12
CA ASN A 408 -2.25 6.13 -19.62
C ASN A 408 -1.23 6.58 -20.69
N GLU A 409 -1.65 7.29 -21.72
CA GLU A 409 -0.70 8.13 -22.45
C GLU A 409 -0.28 9.30 -21.57
N THR A 410 1.02 9.35 -21.21
CA THR A 410 1.59 10.47 -20.48
C THR A 410 1.62 11.71 -21.36
N SER A 411 1.00 12.80 -20.92
CA SER A 411 0.93 14.06 -21.65
C SER A 411 2.27 14.83 -21.68
N VAL A 412 3.24 14.41 -20.86
CA VAL A 412 4.53 15.10 -20.71
C VAL A 412 5.49 14.67 -21.81
N GLY A 413 5.92 15.66 -22.59
CA GLY A 413 6.95 15.48 -23.63
C GLY A 413 8.34 15.32 -23.00
N PHE A 414 8.90 14.11 -23.08
CA PHE A 414 10.31 13.84 -22.81
C PHE A 414 10.81 12.80 -23.79
N ARG A 415 12.00 13.01 -24.31
CA ARG A 415 12.71 12.08 -25.18
C ARG A 415 14.15 11.92 -24.70
N LEU A 416 14.55 10.70 -24.44
CA LEU A 416 15.94 10.40 -24.09
C LEU A 416 16.80 10.45 -25.36
N THR A 417 17.78 11.35 -25.39
CA THR A 417 18.71 11.54 -26.51
C THR A 417 20.16 11.28 -26.12
N ASP A 418 20.45 11.21 -24.83
CA ASP A 418 21.81 10.90 -24.35
C ASP A 418 22.17 9.45 -24.66
N ARG A 419 23.22 9.29 -25.49
CA ARG A 419 23.70 7.99 -25.90
C ARG A 419 24.31 7.17 -24.78
N ASN A 420 24.92 7.82 -23.78
CA ASN A 420 25.54 7.11 -22.67
C ASN A 420 24.45 6.43 -21.81
N HIS A 421 23.38 7.13 -21.51
CA HIS A 421 22.25 6.55 -20.80
C HIS A 421 21.57 5.43 -21.61
N ILE A 422 21.42 5.61 -22.92
CA ILE A 422 20.83 4.58 -23.78
C ILE A 422 21.66 3.29 -23.74
N GLU A 423 22.99 3.38 -23.88
CA GLU A 423 23.88 2.22 -23.84
C GLU A 423 23.93 1.61 -22.43
N GLU A 424 23.92 2.43 -21.39
CA GLU A 424 23.84 1.94 -20.02
C GLU A 424 22.54 1.13 -19.78
N ILE A 425 21.38 1.65 -20.22
CA ILE A 425 20.10 0.93 -20.11
C ILE A 425 20.15 -0.40 -20.85
N LYS A 426 20.71 -0.42 -22.06
CA LYS A 426 20.86 -1.66 -22.82
C LYS A 426 21.71 -2.70 -22.10
N GLU A 427 22.80 -2.28 -21.46
CA GLU A 427 23.63 -3.19 -20.67
C GLU A 427 22.90 -3.68 -19.40
N LEU A 428 22.25 -2.79 -18.65
CA LEU A 428 21.48 -3.14 -17.45
C LEU A 428 20.33 -4.13 -17.75
N TYR A 429 19.71 -4.00 -18.91
CA TYR A 429 18.57 -4.81 -19.36
C TYR A 429 18.94 -5.79 -20.48
N LYS A 430 20.21 -6.16 -20.62
CA LYS A 430 20.65 -7.08 -21.70
C LYS A 430 19.93 -8.42 -21.71
N ALA A 431 19.41 -8.89 -20.59
CA ALA A 431 18.60 -10.10 -20.52
C ALA A 431 17.27 -9.92 -21.25
N ASP A 432 16.63 -8.74 -21.15
CA ASP A 432 15.38 -8.44 -21.85
C ASP A 432 15.56 -8.38 -23.37
N TYR A 433 16.72 -7.94 -23.86
CA TYR A 433 17.04 -7.93 -25.29
C TYR A 433 17.33 -9.32 -25.87
N LYS A 434 17.60 -10.33 -25.01
CA LYS A 434 17.76 -11.72 -25.42
C LYS A 434 16.42 -12.47 -25.56
N ILE A 435 15.33 -11.87 -25.09
CA ILE A 435 13.99 -12.45 -25.22
C ILE A 435 13.65 -12.55 -26.71
N LYS A 436 13.34 -13.77 -27.15
CA LYS A 436 12.93 -14.02 -28.55
C LYS A 436 11.41 -13.74 -28.67
N LEU A 437 11.06 -12.76 -29.47
CA LEU A 437 9.67 -12.48 -29.82
C LEU A 437 9.12 -13.62 -30.67
N THR A 438 7.87 -14.04 -30.35
CA THR A 438 7.22 -15.18 -31.00
C THR A 438 5.92 -14.80 -31.73
N TYR A 439 5.61 -13.50 -31.76
CA TYR A 439 4.46 -12.95 -32.45
C TYR A 439 4.84 -11.79 -33.39
#